data_780b114a02b3fa178ed8d702b0591b8c
#
_entry.id   780b114a02b3fa178ed8d702b0591b8c
#
_cell.length_a   1.000
_cell.length_b   1.000
_cell.length_c   1.000
_cell.angle_alpha   90.00
_cell.angle_beta   90.00
_cell.angle_gamma   90.00
#
_symmetry.space_group_name_H-M   'P 1'
#
loop_
_entity.id
_entity.type
_entity.pdbx_description
1 polymer ?
#
loop_
_entity_poly.entity_id
_entity_poly.type
_entity_poly.pdbx_seq_one_letter_code
_entity_poly.pdbx_strand_id
1 'polypeptide(L)'
;MHNVGIIGLGYVGLPTAIGFHDAGFEIWGVDVSQRTVDMVRAGENPTGDPDVDDIVPAPGTERWNITTSTAEAVPHCDVVLVTVPTPITHDLKPDLSYVEAAGRAVFEAIPK
;
A
#
# COMPACT_ATOMS: atom_id res chain seq x y z
N MET A 1 -12.31 -11.04 11.72
CA MET A 1 -12.11 -10.09 10.60
C MET A 1 -10.70 -10.22 10.11
N HIS A 2 -10.51 -10.21 8.81
CA HIS A 2 -9.18 -10.36 8.21
C HIS A 2 -8.54 -8.99 7.98
N ASN A 3 -7.23 -8.92 8.22
CA ASN A 3 -6.44 -7.73 8.03
C ASN A 3 -5.56 -7.90 6.80
N VAL A 4 -5.66 -6.96 5.87
CA VAL A 4 -4.94 -7.02 4.60
C VAL A 4 -3.91 -5.89 4.54
N GLY A 5 -2.67 -6.26 4.27
CA GLY A 5 -1.59 -5.31 4.05
C GLY A 5 -1.37 -5.09 2.56
N ILE A 6 -1.22 -3.84 2.17
CA ILE A 6 -0.91 -3.44 0.79
C ILE A 6 0.39 -2.67 0.80
N ILE A 7 1.42 -3.20 0.19
CA ILE A 7 2.73 -2.56 0.10
C ILE A 7 2.85 -1.89 -1.27
N GLY A 8 2.85 -0.58 -1.28
CA GLY A 8 2.81 0.25 -2.48
C GLY A 8 1.41 0.80 -2.73
N LEU A 9 1.26 2.13 -2.67
CA LEU A 9 -0.04 2.81 -2.79
C LEU A 9 -0.10 3.64 -4.09
N GLY A 10 0.26 3.00 -5.19
CA GLY A 10 0.20 3.58 -6.52
C GLY A 10 -1.09 3.20 -7.27
N TYR A 11 -0.98 3.14 -8.61
CA TYR A 11 -2.12 2.88 -9.49
C TYR A 11 -2.83 1.56 -9.23
N VAL A 12 -2.12 0.56 -8.74
CA VAL A 12 -2.69 -0.77 -8.44
C VAL A 12 -3.00 -0.88 -6.95
N GLY A 13 -2.05 -0.50 -6.11
CA GLY A 13 -2.14 -0.72 -4.66
C GLY A 13 -3.25 0.06 -3.99
N LEU A 14 -3.37 1.36 -4.28
CA LEU A 14 -4.39 2.18 -3.63
C LEU A 14 -5.82 1.76 -4.00
N PRO A 15 -6.18 1.58 -5.29
CA PRO A 15 -7.51 1.07 -5.61
C PRO A 15 -7.80 -0.30 -5.02
N THR A 16 -6.80 -1.18 -4.97
CA THR A 16 -6.94 -2.51 -4.37
C THR A 16 -7.22 -2.40 -2.87
N ALA A 17 -6.49 -1.53 -2.17
CA ALA A 17 -6.70 -1.28 -0.75
C ALA A 17 -8.12 -0.76 -0.48
N ILE A 18 -8.58 0.20 -1.28
CA ILE A 18 -9.92 0.77 -1.17
C ILE A 18 -10.99 -0.32 -1.38
N GLY A 19 -10.79 -1.18 -2.39
CA GLY A 19 -11.73 -2.27 -2.68
C GLY A 19 -11.87 -3.24 -1.52
N PHE A 20 -10.76 -3.66 -0.91
CA PHE A 20 -10.80 -4.52 0.27
C PHE A 20 -11.43 -3.83 1.47
N HIS A 21 -11.14 -2.54 1.65
CA HIS A 21 -11.74 -1.76 2.73
C HIS A 21 -13.27 -1.70 2.58
N ASP A 22 -13.75 -1.44 1.37
CA ASP A 22 -15.19 -1.40 1.08
C ASP A 22 -15.86 -2.76 1.30
N ALA A 23 -15.11 -3.85 1.15
CA ALA A 23 -15.58 -5.20 1.41
C ALA A 23 -15.60 -5.57 2.91
N GLY A 24 -15.15 -4.67 3.78
CA GLY A 24 -15.20 -4.87 5.24
C GLY A 24 -13.90 -5.30 5.89
N PHE A 25 -12.80 -5.38 5.14
CA PHE A 25 -11.50 -5.75 5.69
C PHE A 25 -10.83 -4.57 6.39
N GLU A 26 -9.99 -4.86 7.38
CA GLU A 26 -9.09 -3.86 7.93
C GLU A 26 -7.86 -3.75 7.03
N ILE A 27 -7.48 -2.53 6.68
CA ILE A 27 -6.40 -2.26 5.74
C ILE A 27 -5.20 -1.63 6.44
N TRP A 28 -4.02 -2.16 6.10
CA TRP A 28 -2.73 -1.58 6.44
C TRP A 28 -2.00 -1.25 5.15
N GLY A 29 -2.11 -0.01 4.71
CA GLY A 29 -1.44 0.48 3.51
C GLY A 29 -0.06 1.03 3.83
N VAL A 30 0.94 0.64 3.06
CA VAL A 30 2.33 1.05 3.27
C VAL A 30 2.89 1.63 1.98
N ASP A 31 3.55 2.78 2.07
CA ASP A 31 4.32 3.32 0.97
C ASP A 31 5.59 3.98 1.52
N VAL A 32 6.71 3.84 0.82
CA VAL A 32 7.98 4.45 1.25
C VAL A 32 7.97 5.97 1.11
N SER A 33 7.08 6.50 0.29
CA SER A 33 6.93 7.94 0.08
C SER A 33 6.09 8.57 1.18
N GLN A 34 6.71 9.42 2.00
CA GLN A 34 5.99 10.18 3.02
C GLN A 34 4.90 11.07 2.40
N ARG A 35 5.18 11.66 1.23
CA ARG A 35 4.20 12.46 0.51
C ARG A 35 2.95 11.66 0.17
N THR A 36 3.13 10.44 -0.36
CA THR A 36 2.02 9.54 -0.69
C THR A 36 1.20 9.21 0.56
N VAL A 37 1.87 8.84 1.64
CA VAL A 37 1.21 8.52 2.90
C VAL A 37 0.43 9.72 3.44
N ASP A 38 1.02 10.91 3.42
CA ASP A 38 0.37 12.12 3.90
C ASP A 38 -0.89 12.45 3.08
N MET A 39 -0.81 12.30 1.76
CA MET A 39 -1.96 12.56 0.87
C MET A 39 -3.09 11.56 1.13
N VAL A 40 -2.77 10.28 1.20
CA VAL A 40 -3.78 9.24 1.44
C VAL A 40 -4.44 9.43 2.81
N ARG A 41 -3.65 9.76 3.84
CA ARG A 41 -4.18 10.06 5.19
C ARG A 41 -5.11 11.27 5.18
N ALA A 42 -4.84 12.24 4.30
CA ALA A 42 -5.66 13.43 4.16
C ALA A 42 -6.92 13.21 3.30
N GLY A 43 -7.11 12.01 2.76
CA GLY A 43 -8.22 11.72 1.85
C GLY A 43 -7.98 12.20 0.43
N GLU A 44 -6.74 12.46 0.07
CA GLU A 44 -6.34 12.94 -1.25
C GLU A 44 -5.78 11.81 -2.11
N ASN A 45 -5.96 11.92 -3.42
CA ASN A 45 -5.48 10.93 -4.39
C ASN A 45 -4.06 11.27 -4.86
N PRO A 46 -3.03 10.48 -4.49
CA PRO A 46 -1.66 10.73 -4.94
C PRO A 46 -1.34 10.18 -6.32
N THR A 47 -2.24 9.37 -6.91
CA THR A 47 -1.95 8.62 -8.13
C THR A 47 -2.16 9.42 -9.42
N GLY A 48 -2.95 10.48 -9.37
CA GLY A 48 -3.34 11.23 -10.57
C GLY A 48 -4.41 10.53 -11.41
N ASP A 49 -4.86 9.35 -11.02
CA ASP A 49 -5.95 8.62 -11.70
C ASP A 49 -7.30 9.21 -11.27
N PRO A 50 -8.07 9.83 -12.20
CA PRO A 50 -9.35 10.45 -11.84
C PRO A 50 -10.37 9.47 -11.23
N ASP A 51 -10.28 8.19 -11.56
CA ASP A 51 -11.21 7.18 -11.05
C ASP A 51 -11.06 6.97 -9.54
N VAL A 52 -9.97 7.42 -8.97
CA VAL A 52 -9.68 7.26 -7.53
C VAL A 52 -10.06 8.52 -6.74
N ASP A 53 -10.24 9.67 -7.40
CA ASP A 53 -10.40 10.96 -6.72
C ASP A 53 -11.51 10.97 -5.67
N ASP A 54 -12.64 10.35 -5.95
CA ASP A 54 -13.84 10.43 -5.10
C ASP A 54 -13.95 9.24 -4.13
N ILE A 55 -13.05 8.27 -4.19
CA ILE A 55 -13.18 7.05 -3.40
C ILE A 55 -12.12 6.89 -2.31
N VAL A 56 -11.15 7.79 -2.22
CA VAL A 56 -10.14 7.74 -1.15
C VAL A 56 -10.84 7.97 0.20
N PRO A 57 -10.66 7.08 1.19
CA PRO A 57 -11.29 7.24 2.48
C PRO A 57 -10.91 8.55 3.17
N ALA A 58 -11.89 9.16 3.82
CA ALA A 58 -11.68 10.40 4.55
C ALA A 58 -10.76 10.21 5.76
N PRO A 59 -10.10 11.28 6.23
CA PRO A 59 -9.30 11.22 7.46
C PRO A 59 -10.13 10.67 8.63
N GLY A 60 -9.54 9.77 9.41
CA GLY A 60 -10.21 9.17 10.55
C GLY A 60 -11.14 8.01 10.24
N THR A 61 -11.18 7.55 8.98
CA THR A 61 -11.98 6.39 8.61
C THR A 61 -11.50 5.13 9.36
N GLU A 62 -12.44 4.38 9.92
CA GLU A 62 -12.13 3.15 10.65
C GLU A 62 -11.57 2.08 9.71
N ARG A 63 -10.72 1.21 10.24
CA ARG A 63 -10.11 0.09 9.51
C ARG A 63 -9.26 0.53 8.32
N TRP A 64 -8.75 1.76 8.36
CA TRP A 64 -7.93 2.36 7.31
C TRP A 64 -6.65 2.92 7.94
N ASN A 65 -5.57 2.13 7.86
CA ASN A 65 -4.29 2.45 8.50
C ASN A 65 -3.22 2.62 7.43
N ILE A 66 -2.66 3.80 7.33
CA ILE A 66 -1.68 4.15 6.30
C ILE A 66 -0.38 4.59 6.98
N THR A 67 0.74 4.00 6.57
CA THR A 67 2.03 4.26 7.20
C THR A 67 3.17 4.12 6.19
N THR A 68 4.33 4.69 6.52
CA THR A 68 5.57 4.43 5.77
C THR A 68 6.32 3.20 6.27
N SER A 69 5.89 2.60 7.39
CA SER A 69 6.62 1.53 8.05
C SER A 69 6.02 0.15 7.77
N THR A 70 6.72 -0.63 6.97
CA THR A 70 6.38 -2.05 6.76
C THR A 70 6.46 -2.84 8.07
N ALA A 71 7.45 -2.52 8.92
CA ALA A 71 7.63 -3.19 10.21
C ALA A 71 6.45 -2.95 11.16
N GLU A 72 5.80 -1.79 11.07
CA GLU A 72 4.60 -1.48 11.85
C GLU A 72 3.38 -2.23 11.35
N ALA A 73 3.22 -2.29 10.02
CA ALA A 73 2.00 -2.80 9.38
C ALA A 73 1.92 -4.34 9.37
N VAL A 74 2.98 -5.01 8.95
CA VAL A 74 2.95 -6.45 8.66
C VAL A 74 2.54 -7.31 9.85
N PRO A 75 2.96 -7.04 11.10
CA PRO A 75 2.51 -7.84 12.24
C PRO A 75 1.00 -7.85 12.46
N HIS A 76 0.29 -6.87 11.94
CA HIS A 76 -1.18 -6.79 12.05
C HIS A 76 -1.91 -7.53 10.92
N CYS A 77 -1.20 -7.97 9.88
CA CYS A 77 -1.81 -8.47 8.65
C CYS A 77 -1.89 -9.98 8.60
N ASP A 78 -3.02 -10.49 8.09
CA ASP A 78 -3.19 -11.92 7.76
C ASP A 78 -2.69 -12.23 6.36
N VAL A 79 -2.82 -11.25 5.45
CA VAL A 79 -2.38 -11.35 4.06
C VAL A 79 -1.67 -10.05 3.70
N VAL A 80 -0.56 -10.15 2.98
CA VAL A 80 0.18 -8.98 2.50
C VAL A 80 0.33 -9.07 0.98
N LEU A 81 -0.13 -8.02 0.29
CA LEU A 81 0.02 -7.90 -1.16
C LEU A 81 1.09 -6.86 -1.46
N VAL A 82 2.03 -7.21 -2.32
CA VAL A 82 3.12 -6.31 -2.74
C VAL A 82 2.80 -5.79 -4.14
N THR A 83 2.57 -4.47 -4.24
CA THR A 83 2.16 -3.82 -5.49
C THR A 83 3.09 -2.66 -5.84
N VAL A 84 4.38 -2.82 -5.55
CA VAL A 84 5.38 -1.79 -5.85
C VAL A 84 5.69 -1.75 -7.35
N PRO A 85 6.20 -0.60 -7.86
CA PRO A 85 6.50 -0.50 -9.29
C PRO A 85 7.63 -1.42 -9.73
N THR A 86 7.58 -1.86 -10.99
CA THR A 86 8.62 -2.64 -11.66
C THR A 86 9.05 -1.90 -12.93
N PRO A 87 9.74 -0.75 -12.82
CA PRO A 87 10.11 0.03 -14.00
C PRO A 87 11.07 -0.76 -14.90
N ILE A 88 11.08 -0.39 -16.18
CA ILE A 88 11.93 -1.04 -17.18
C ILE A 88 13.25 -0.25 -17.26
N THR A 89 14.36 -0.99 -17.24
CA THR A 89 15.71 -0.42 -17.36
C THR A 89 16.04 -0.05 -18.81
N HIS A 90 17.20 0.59 -19.04
CA HIS A 90 17.66 1.01 -20.36
C HIS A 90 17.77 -0.15 -21.36
N ASP A 91 18.11 -1.34 -20.90
CA ASP A 91 18.23 -2.54 -21.71
C ASP A 91 16.92 -3.35 -21.77
N LEU A 92 15.79 -2.70 -21.49
CA LEU A 92 14.43 -3.25 -21.60
C LEU A 92 14.19 -4.45 -20.69
N LYS A 93 14.89 -4.49 -19.55
CA LYS A 93 14.66 -5.51 -18.52
C LYS A 93 13.88 -4.90 -17.36
N PRO A 94 13.00 -5.67 -16.72
CA PRO A 94 12.30 -5.14 -15.53
C PRO A 94 13.30 -4.89 -14.39
N ASP A 95 13.12 -3.75 -13.72
CA ASP A 95 13.89 -3.44 -12.52
C ASP A 95 13.16 -4.05 -11.32
N LEU A 96 13.70 -5.11 -10.77
CA LEU A 96 13.10 -5.84 -9.66
C LEU A 96 13.56 -5.34 -8.30
N SER A 97 14.38 -4.28 -8.25
CA SER A 97 14.93 -3.79 -6.98
C SER A 97 13.85 -3.37 -5.98
N TYR A 98 12.77 -2.75 -6.45
CA TYR A 98 11.65 -2.35 -5.60
C TYR A 98 10.90 -3.56 -5.04
N VAL A 99 10.66 -4.57 -5.87
CA VAL A 99 9.99 -5.80 -5.44
C VAL A 99 10.85 -6.56 -4.44
N GLU A 100 12.15 -6.67 -4.70
CA GLU A 100 13.09 -7.35 -3.80
C GLU A 100 13.17 -6.63 -2.45
N ALA A 101 13.28 -5.30 -2.46
CA ALA A 101 13.35 -4.51 -1.23
C ALA A 101 12.06 -4.64 -0.42
N ALA A 102 10.90 -4.56 -1.08
CA ALA A 102 9.60 -4.69 -0.43
C ALA A 102 9.42 -6.09 0.15
N GLY A 103 9.75 -7.12 -0.62
CA GLY A 103 9.65 -8.51 -0.17
C GLY A 103 10.54 -8.79 1.04
N ARG A 104 11.77 -8.26 1.05
CA ARG A 104 12.69 -8.39 2.18
C ARG A 104 12.12 -7.70 3.42
N ALA A 105 11.61 -6.48 3.27
CA ALA A 105 11.03 -5.73 4.39
C ALA A 105 9.83 -6.46 4.98
N VAL A 106 8.97 -7.03 4.15
CA VAL A 106 7.82 -7.83 4.59
C VAL A 106 8.29 -9.06 5.35
N PHE A 107 9.24 -9.81 4.78
CA PHE A 107 9.77 -11.03 5.39
C PHE A 107 10.37 -10.75 6.77
N GLU A 108 11.15 -9.67 6.89
CA GLU A 108 11.77 -9.28 8.16
C GLU A 108 10.74 -8.83 9.21
N ALA A 109 9.60 -8.33 8.77
CA ALA A 109 8.54 -7.82 9.66
C ALA A 109 7.57 -8.92 10.12
N ILE A 110 7.60 -10.10 9.51
CA ILE A 110 6.71 -11.21 9.90
C ILE A 110 7.06 -11.66 11.32
N PRO A 111 6.09 -11.73 12.24
CA PRO A 111 6.32 -12.23 13.59
C PRO A 111 6.76 -13.69 13.58
N LYS A 112 7.70 -14.00 14.44
CA LYS A 112 8.24 -15.38 14.57
C LYS A 112 7.47 -16.17 15.62
#